data_120cd5a31a538d5069f209896249ac86
#
_entry.id   120cd5a31a538d5069f209896249ac86
#
_cell.length_a   1.000
_cell.length_b   1.000
_cell.length_c   1.000
_cell.angle_alpha   90.00
_cell.angle_beta   90.00
_cell.angle_gamma   90.00
#
_symmetry.space_group_name_H-M   'P 1'
#
loop_
_entity.id
_entity.type
_entity.pdbx_description
1 polymer ?
#
loop_
_entity_poly.entity_id
_entity_poly.type
_entity_poly.pdbx_seq_one_letter_code
_entity_poly.pdbx_strand_id
1 'polypeptide(L)'
;VAGLQAATQPTMQDYTQYVNPFVGTGGHGHVFLGANVPFGHIQAGPTQKKQGWDWCSGYHYSDSVLVGFGQMHLSGTGIGDLGDIALLPVTKNNEREVKFSHKAEYATPGYYAVTLANGVRVELTATPRTAFHRYTFPADAKQEQVVLDLSQGIGWDKMTACSMKQEGQNTVVGTRFSTGWAKDQRVFFVAEFSQPITHQVM
;
A
#
# COMPACT_ATOMS: atom_id res chain seq x y z
N VAL A 1 -12.32 -42.34 -41.25
CA VAL A 1 -12.12 -40.97 -40.78
C VAL A 1 -12.01 -41.04 -39.26
N ALA A 2 -10.80 -40.94 -38.70
CA ALA A 2 -10.58 -40.96 -37.26
C ALA A 2 -10.83 -39.51 -36.73
N GLY A 3 -11.87 -39.36 -35.89
CA GLY A 3 -12.17 -38.11 -35.23
C GLY A 3 -11.15 -37.84 -34.12
N LEU A 4 -10.39 -36.73 -34.24
CA LEU A 4 -9.57 -36.19 -33.16
C LEU A 4 -10.51 -35.66 -32.06
N GLN A 5 -10.61 -36.37 -30.93
CA GLN A 5 -11.19 -35.83 -29.71
C GLN A 5 -10.24 -34.77 -29.15
N ALA A 6 -10.67 -33.53 -29.08
CA ALA A 6 -9.96 -32.49 -28.36
C ALA A 6 -9.87 -32.88 -26.88
N ALA A 7 -8.65 -33.02 -26.37
CA ALA A 7 -8.42 -33.23 -24.96
C ALA A 7 -8.93 -31.97 -24.20
N THR A 8 -9.93 -32.14 -23.35
CA THR A 8 -10.36 -31.10 -22.42
C THR A 8 -9.19 -30.81 -21.48
N GLN A 9 -8.67 -29.60 -21.53
CA GLN A 9 -7.66 -29.16 -20.57
C GLN A 9 -8.28 -29.22 -19.16
N PRO A 10 -7.57 -29.77 -18.16
CA PRO A 10 -8.07 -29.75 -16.81
C PRO A 10 -8.26 -28.29 -16.37
N THR A 11 -9.47 -27.97 -15.91
CA THR A 11 -9.74 -26.67 -15.27
C THR A 11 -8.84 -26.56 -14.06
N MET A 12 -7.88 -25.63 -14.08
CA MET A 12 -7.05 -25.35 -12.91
C MET A 12 -7.96 -24.88 -11.78
N GLN A 13 -7.94 -25.62 -10.69
CA GLN A 13 -8.69 -25.25 -9.49
C GLN A 13 -8.03 -24.00 -8.88
N ASP A 14 -8.82 -22.94 -8.66
CA ASP A 14 -8.35 -21.73 -7.98
C ASP A 14 -8.29 -21.97 -6.48
N TYR A 15 -7.10 -22.15 -5.96
CA TYR A 15 -6.84 -22.32 -4.53
C TYR A 15 -6.71 -20.99 -3.76
N THR A 16 -6.67 -19.86 -4.42
CA THR A 16 -6.52 -18.53 -3.78
C THR A 16 -7.72 -18.23 -2.87
N GLN A 17 -8.88 -18.77 -3.16
CA GLN A 17 -10.09 -18.65 -2.34
C GLN A 17 -9.94 -19.21 -0.91
N TYR A 18 -8.97 -20.08 -0.66
CA TYR A 18 -8.70 -20.65 0.67
C TYR A 18 -7.64 -19.87 1.45
N VAL A 19 -7.03 -18.85 0.85
CA VAL A 19 -6.03 -18.02 1.49
C VAL A 19 -6.69 -16.85 2.19
N ASN A 20 -6.46 -16.73 3.50
CA ASN A 20 -6.88 -15.57 4.29
C ASN A 20 -5.68 -14.68 4.58
N PRO A 21 -5.52 -13.51 3.89
CA PRO A 21 -4.39 -12.60 4.10
C PRO A 21 -4.35 -11.95 5.50
N PHE A 22 -5.42 -12.03 6.28
CA PHE A 22 -5.45 -11.50 7.65
C PHE A 22 -4.73 -12.41 8.66
N VAL A 23 -4.42 -13.65 8.30
CA VAL A 23 -3.69 -14.56 9.20
C VAL A 23 -2.29 -14.00 9.49
N GLY A 24 -1.96 -13.86 10.78
CA GLY A 24 -0.69 -13.32 11.25
C GLY A 24 -0.62 -11.79 11.33
N THR A 25 -1.70 -11.07 11.03
CA THR A 25 -1.73 -9.60 11.14
C THR A 25 -2.04 -9.10 12.55
N GLY A 26 -2.29 -9.99 13.51
CA GLY A 26 -2.55 -9.66 14.93
C GLY A 26 -1.60 -10.37 15.87
N GLY A 27 -1.63 -10.01 17.16
CA GLY A 27 -0.71 -10.52 18.16
C GLY A 27 0.75 -10.25 17.78
N HIS A 28 1.59 -11.26 17.85
CA HIS A 28 3.01 -11.17 17.47
C HIS A 28 3.28 -11.78 16.08
N GLY A 29 2.31 -11.73 15.15
CA GLY A 29 2.45 -12.38 13.85
C GLY A 29 3.34 -11.64 12.87
N HIS A 30 3.40 -10.31 12.95
CA HIS A 30 4.25 -9.42 12.14
C HIS A 30 4.08 -9.59 10.62
N VAL A 31 2.87 -9.92 10.17
CA VAL A 31 2.54 -10.07 8.76
C VAL A 31 1.92 -8.78 8.25
N PHE A 32 2.42 -8.25 7.12
CA PHE A 32 1.78 -7.11 6.49
C PHE A 32 0.43 -7.52 5.87
N LEU A 33 -0.47 -6.55 5.71
CA LEU A 33 -1.71 -6.72 4.94
C LEU A 33 -1.64 -5.87 3.68
N GLY A 34 -1.93 -6.46 2.52
CA GLY A 34 -1.90 -5.69 1.28
C GLY A 34 -1.81 -6.56 0.03
N ALA A 35 -1.55 -5.90 -1.08
CA ALA A 35 -1.42 -6.54 -2.39
C ALA A 35 0.05 -6.77 -2.74
N ASN A 36 0.38 -8.00 -3.10
CA ASN A 36 1.68 -8.37 -3.65
C ASN A 36 1.52 -9.55 -4.61
N VAL A 37 2.55 -9.82 -5.38
CA VAL A 37 2.71 -11.07 -6.14
C VAL A 37 3.85 -11.88 -5.55
N PRO A 38 3.86 -13.21 -5.71
CA PRO A 38 4.94 -14.04 -5.22
C PRO A 38 6.30 -13.52 -5.69
N PHE A 39 7.24 -13.34 -4.74
CA PHE A 39 8.60 -12.81 -4.97
C PHE A 39 8.65 -11.40 -5.59
N GLY A 40 7.55 -10.65 -5.55
CA GLY A 40 7.51 -9.25 -5.97
C GLY A 40 8.25 -8.34 -5.00
N HIS A 41 8.80 -7.24 -5.52
CA HIS A 41 9.42 -6.18 -4.69
C HIS A 41 8.36 -5.32 -4.00
N ILE A 42 7.18 -5.22 -4.60
CA ILE A 42 6.07 -4.40 -4.09
C ILE A 42 5.18 -5.21 -3.15
N GLN A 43 4.94 -4.64 -1.96
CA GLN A 43 3.94 -5.03 -0.99
C GLN A 43 3.08 -3.81 -0.67
N ALA A 44 2.17 -3.46 -1.58
CA ALA A 44 1.32 -2.29 -1.44
C ALA A 44 0.24 -2.53 -0.38
N GLY A 45 0.27 -1.76 0.69
CA GLY A 45 -0.64 -1.99 1.80
C GLY A 45 -0.78 -0.82 2.77
N PRO A 46 -1.75 -0.92 3.69
CA PRO A 46 -1.97 0.08 4.70
C PRO A 46 -0.78 0.18 5.66
N THR A 47 -0.38 1.42 5.96
CA THR A 47 0.58 1.75 7.01
C THR A 47 -0.15 2.49 8.10
N GLN A 48 -0.09 1.96 9.33
CA GLN A 48 -0.79 2.51 10.48
C GLN A 48 0.07 3.52 11.24
N LYS A 49 -0.60 4.40 11.99
CA LYS A 49 0.06 5.45 12.76
C LYS A 49 0.87 4.92 13.93
N LYS A 50 0.34 3.91 14.62
CA LYS A 50 0.97 3.36 15.81
C LYS A 50 2.27 2.66 15.44
N GLN A 51 3.28 2.89 16.27
CA GLN A 51 4.59 2.27 16.15
C GLN A 51 4.80 1.28 17.31
N GLY A 52 5.69 0.34 17.11
CA GLY A 52 6.01 -0.68 18.10
C GLY A 52 6.39 -2.00 17.45
N TRP A 53 6.85 -2.96 18.27
CA TRP A 53 7.30 -4.25 17.75
C TRP A 53 6.18 -5.00 17.02
N ASP A 54 4.96 -5.02 17.56
CA ASP A 54 3.82 -5.67 16.91
C ASP A 54 3.34 -4.96 15.63
N TRP A 55 3.73 -3.70 15.43
CA TRP A 55 3.45 -2.89 14.22
C TRP A 55 4.61 -2.87 13.23
N CYS A 56 5.64 -3.72 13.40
CA CYS A 56 6.83 -3.69 12.57
C CYS A 56 6.58 -4.00 11.09
N SER A 57 5.48 -4.68 10.75
CA SER A 57 5.05 -4.88 9.37
C SER A 57 4.24 -3.70 8.80
N GLY A 58 4.05 -2.61 9.56
CA GLY A 58 3.24 -1.44 9.19
C GLY A 58 1.75 -1.60 9.43
N TYR A 59 1.27 -2.79 9.72
CA TYR A 59 -0.13 -3.09 9.99
C TYR A 59 -0.27 -4.03 11.20
N HIS A 60 -1.25 -3.75 12.06
CA HIS A 60 -1.67 -4.65 13.11
C HIS A 60 -3.19 -4.63 13.25
N TYR A 61 -3.84 -5.79 13.30
CA TYR A 61 -5.30 -5.93 13.26
C TYR A 61 -6.04 -5.21 14.41
N SER A 62 -5.38 -4.89 15.52
CA SER A 62 -6.02 -4.15 16.63
C SER A 62 -6.08 -2.64 16.44
N ASP A 63 -5.45 -2.09 15.40
CA ASP A 63 -5.40 -0.65 15.14
C ASP A 63 -6.31 -0.27 13.96
N SER A 64 -6.82 0.93 13.98
CA SER A 64 -7.79 1.44 13.01
C SER A 64 -7.47 2.85 12.49
N VAL A 65 -6.20 3.27 12.59
CA VAL A 65 -5.74 4.59 12.11
C VAL A 65 -4.63 4.43 11.10
N LEU A 66 -4.85 4.90 9.87
CA LEU A 66 -3.88 4.87 8.78
C LEU A 66 -3.18 6.23 8.63
N VAL A 67 -1.90 6.20 8.28
CA VAL A 67 -1.13 7.35 7.80
C VAL A 67 -0.88 7.32 6.30
N GLY A 68 -1.19 6.22 5.63
CA GLY A 68 -1.10 6.07 4.19
C GLY A 68 -1.04 4.62 3.74
N PHE A 69 -0.80 4.44 2.45
CA PHE A 69 -0.59 3.14 1.81
C PHE A 69 0.83 3.12 1.27
N GLY A 70 1.72 2.44 1.99
CA GLY A 70 3.13 2.26 1.61
C GLY A 70 3.30 1.26 0.47
N GLN A 71 4.44 1.32 -0.19
CA GLN A 71 4.73 0.47 -1.35
C GLN A 71 5.54 -0.77 -0.98
N MET A 72 6.24 -0.73 0.15
CA MET A 72 7.10 -1.82 0.59
C MET A 72 6.91 -2.08 2.08
N HIS A 73 6.76 -3.33 2.46
CA HIS A 73 6.60 -3.79 3.84
C HIS A 73 7.40 -5.06 4.06
N LEU A 74 8.03 -5.19 5.21
CA LEU A 74 8.56 -6.48 5.66
C LEU A 74 7.43 -7.34 6.25
N SER A 75 7.58 -8.65 6.18
CA SER A 75 6.59 -9.59 6.70
C SER A 75 7.27 -10.74 7.43
N GLY A 76 6.82 -11.03 8.64
CA GLY A 76 7.28 -12.15 9.46
C GLY A 76 8.65 -11.97 10.12
N THR A 77 9.31 -10.83 9.96
CA THR A 77 10.69 -10.64 10.44
C THR A 77 10.79 -10.12 11.87
N GLY A 78 9.75 -9.48 12.40
CA GLY A 78 9.81 -8.75 13.66
C GLY A 78 10.68 -7.49 13.60
N ILE A 79 11.03 -7.00 12.42
CA ILE A 79 11.85 -5.83 12.16
C ILE A 79 10.97 -4.72 11.61
N GLY A 80 10.99 -3.55 12.26
CA GLY A 80 10.32 -2.35 11.76
C GLY A 80 11.25 -1.59 10.81
N ASP A 81 10.95 -1.67 9.53
CA ASP A 81 11.68 -1.00 8.45
C ASP A 81 10.75 -0.84 7.24
N LEU A 82 11.15 -0.02 6.25
CA LEU A 82 10.35 0.29 5.06
C LEU A 82 9.06 1.10 5.38
N GLY A 83 7.95 0.85 4.68
CA GLY A 83 6.69 1.61 4.79
C GLY A 83 6.73 2.95 4.06
N ASP A 84 7.69 3.12 3.20
CA ASP A 84 8.00 4.33 2.46
C ASP A 84 7.09 4.56 1.24
N ILE A 85 7.20 5.79 0.68
CA ILE A 85 6.36 6.26 -0.43
C ILE A 85 4.87 6.10 -0.11
N ALA A 86 4.46 6.59 1.06
CA ALA A 86 3.09 6.48 1.52
C ALA A 86 2.16 7.45 0.79
N LEU A 87 1.05 6.94 0.28
CA LEU A 87 -0.01 7.69 -0.40
C LEU A 87 -1.27 7.65 0.46
N LEU A 88 -1.78 8.80 0.85
CA LEU A 88 -3.02 8.91 1.63
C LEU A 88 -4.07 9.73 0.87
N PRO A 89 -5.19 9.15 0.44
CA PRO A 89 -6.29 9.91 -0.13
C PRO A 89 -7.06 10.63 0.98
N VAL A 90 -7.26 11.95 0.81
CA VAL A 90 -7.87 12.83 1.80
C VAL A 90 -8.95 13.71 1.18
N THR A 91 -9.95 14.07 2.00
CA THR A 91 -11.08 14.92 1.59
C THR A 91 -11.07 16.29 2.27
N LYS A 92 -10.02 16.58 3.04
CA LYS A 92 -9.82 17.84 3.76
C LYS A 92 -8.35 18.26 3.73
N ASN A 93 -8.12 19.57 3.76
CA ASN A 93 -6.77 20.11 3.91
C ASN A 93 -6.15 19.68 5.25
N ASN A 94 -4.83 19.45 5.23
CA ASN A 94 -4.02 19.09 6.41
C ASN A 94 -4.40 17.77 7.09
N GLU A 95 -5.22 16.93 6.46
CA GLU A 95 -5.45 15.57 6.93
C GLU A 95 -4.17 14.74 6.71
N ARG A 96 -3.66 14.12 7.76
CA ARG A 96 -2.41 13.31 7.74
C ARG A 96 -2.64 11.90 8.25
N GLU A 97 -3.85 11.60 8.68
CA GLU A 97 -4.27 10.29 9.15
C GLU A 97 -5.77 10.12 8.92
N VAL A 98 -6.21 8.91 8.66
CA VAL A 98 -7.63 8.58 8.46
C VAL A 98 -7.96 7.30 9.21
N LYS A 99 -9.10 7.30 9.89
CA LYS A 99 -9.65 6.09 10.52
C LYS A 99 -10.30 5.17 9.50
N PHE A 100 -10.34 3.90 9.84
CA PHE A 100 -11.08 2.88 9.09
C PHE A 100 -11.69 1.85 10.04
N SER A 101 -12.51 0.96 9.50
CA SER A 101 -13.08 -0.18 10.23
C SER A 101 -12.68 -1.48 9.55
N HIS A 102 -12.26 -2.49 10.28
CA HIS A 102 -11.99 -3.83 9.76
C HIS A 102 -13.18 -4.47 9.06
N LYS A 103 -14.41 -4.04 9.39
CA LYS A 103 -15.62 -4.44 8.66
C LYS A 103 -15.71 -3.89 7.24
N ALA A 104 -14.92 -2.85 6.94
CA ALA A 104 -14.84 -2.21 5.64
C ALA A 104 -13.59 -2.63 4.84
N GLU A 105 -12.79 -3.56 5.38
CA GLU A 105 -11.62 -4.14 4.71
C GLU A 105 -11.98 -5.42 3.95
N TYR A 106 -11.30 -5.62 2.86
CA TYR A 106 -11.34 -6.85 2.07
C TYR A 106 -9.94 -7.13 1.51
N ALA A 107 -9.49 -8.36 1.63
CA ALA A 107 -8.19 -8.80 1.11
C ALA A 107 -8.27 -10.21 0.54
N THR A 108 -7.63 -10.40 -0.59
CA THR A 108 -7.33 -11.70 -1.22
C THR A 108 -5.89 -11.67 -1.73
N PRO A 109 -5.28 -12.81 -2.08
CA PRO A 109 -3.96 -12.79 -2.70
C PRO A 109 -3.89 -11.82 -3.88
N GLY A 110 -2.95 -10.86 -3.83
CA GLY A 110 -2.74 -9.85 -4.86
C GLY A 110 -3.71 -8.66 -4.88
N TYR A 111 -4.66 -8.60 -3.95
CA TYR A 111 -5.63 -7.50 -3.89
C TYR A 111 -5.98 -7.11 -2.46
N TYR A 112 -6.07 -5.81 -2.22
CA TYR A 112 -6.56 -5.23 -0.98
C TYR A 112 -7.55 -4.10 -1.27
N ALA A 113 -8.57 -3.96 -0.44
CA ALA A 113 -9.50 -2.84 -0.49
C ALA A 113 -9.99 -2.44 0.89
N VAL A 114 -10.26 -1.14 1.06
CA VAL A 114 -10.85 -0.59 2.29
C VAL A 114 -11.68 0.66 1.97
N THR A 115 -12.75 0.87 2.71
CA THR A 115 -13.45 2.17 2.72
C THR A 115 -13.07 2.91 3.99
N LEU A 116 -12.44 4.07 3.82
CA LEU A 116 -11.96 4.94 4.89
C LEU A 116 -13.11 5.71 5.54
N ALA A 117 -12.90 6.22 6.75
CA ALA A 117 -13.89 7.03 7.47
C ALA A 117 -14.21 8.37 6.78
N ASN A 118 -13.33 8.87 5.91
CA ASN A 118 -13.60 10.04 5.07
C ASN A 118 -14.39 9.70 3.80
N GLY A 119 -14.87 8.45 3.66
CA GLY A 119 -15.69 7.98 2.55
C GLY A 119 -14.90 7.51 1.32
N VAL A 120 -13.59 7.70 1.28
CA VAL A 120 -12.78 7.27 0.13
C VAL A 120 -12.65 5.75 0.13
N ARG A 121 -12.99 5.13 -0.99
CA ARG A 121 -12.69 3.71 -1.25
C ARG A 121 -11.31 3.60 -1.87
N VAL A 122 -10.47 2.80 -1.26
CA VAL A 122 -9.12 2.48 -1.73
C VAL A 122 -9.08 1.04 -2.20
N GLU A 123 -8.46 0.80 -3.34
CA GLU A 123 -8.22 -0.53 -3.90
C GLU A 123 -6.78 -0.60 -4.39
N LEU A 124 -6.09 -1.68 -4.03
CA LEU A 124 -4.69 -1.90 -4.35
C LEU A 124 -4.50 -3.23 -5.05
N THR A 125 -3.64 -3.24 -6.06
CA THR A 125 -3.06 -4.45 -6.63
C THR A 125 -1.59 -4.20 -7.00
N ALA A 126 -0.85 -5.23 -7.33
CA ALA A 126 0.58 -5.12 -7.57
C ALA A 126 1.05 -6.03 -8.69
N THR A 127 2.11 -5.61 -9.34
CA THR A 127 3.02 -6.44 -10.14
C THR A 127 4.33 -6.61 -9.37
N PRO A 128 5.34 -7.34 -9.89
CA PRO A 128 6.60 -7.46 -9.18
C PRO A 128 7.30 -6.14 -8.82
N ARG A 129 7.04 -5.05 -9.57
CA ARG A 129 7.72 -3.76 -9.39
C ARG A 129 6.82 -2.54 -9.42
N THR A 130 5.51 -2.71 -9.60
CA THR A 130 4.58 -1.59 -9.70
C THR A 130 3.38 -1.84 -8.80
N ALA A 131 3.05 -0.88 -7.95
CA ALA A 131 1.76 -0.84 -7.26
C ALA A 131 0.75 -0.09 -8.12
N PHE A 132 -0.47 -0.56 -8.16
CA PHE A 132 -1.58 0.13 -8.76
C PHE A 132 -2.59 0.48 -7.66
N HIS A 133 -2.91 1.77 -7.55
CA HIS A 133 -3.85 2.31 -6.58
C HIS A 133 -5.07 2.86 -7.31
N ARG A 134 -6.26 2.55 -6.81
CA ARG A 134 -7.49 3.20 -7.24
C ARG A 134 -8.17 3.84 -6.04
N TYR A 135 -8.40 5.15 -6.13
CA TYR A 135 -9.11 5.92 -5.14
C TYR A 135 -10.44 6.39 -5.71
N THR A 136 -11.54 5.99 -5.08
CA THR A 136 -12.87 6.47 -5.43
C THR A 136 -13.34 7.40 -4.33
N PHE A 137 -13.41 8.69 -4.63
CA PHE A 137 -13.87 9.70 -3.71
C PHE A 137 -15.40 9.73 -3.65
N PRO A 138 -16.01 10.04 -2.49
CA PRO A 138 -17.45 10.25 -2.39
C PRO A 138 -17.89 11.46 -3.23
N ALA A 139 -19.09 11.40 -3.81
CA ALA A 139 -19.59 12.43 -4.73
C ALA A 139 -19.75 13.82 -4.07
N ASP A 140 -19.83 13.87 -2.75
CA ASP A 140 -19.93 15.10 -1.96
C ASP A 140 -18.59 15.53 -1.36
N ALA A 141 -17.48 14.94 -1.77
CA ALA A 141 -16.16 15.33 -1.32
C ALA A 141 -15.87 16.77 -1.70
N LYS A 142 -15.50 17.59 -0.70
CA LYS A 142 -15.13 18.98 -0.93
C LYS A 142 -13.76 19.12 -1.60
N GLN A 143 -12.92 18.13 -1.41
CA GLN A 143 -11.58 18.05 -1.98
C GLN A 143 -11.26 16.59 -2.30
N GLU A 144 -10.58 16.38 -3.41
CA GLU A 144 -10.09 15.09 -3.85
C GLU A 144 -8.56 15.21 -3.95
N GLN A 145 -7.87 14.84 -2.89
CA GLN A 145 -6.42 15.00 -2.80
C GLN A 145 -5.75 13.68 -2.43
N VAL A 146 -4.52 13.53 -2.90
CA VAL A 146 -3.64 12.45 -2.47
C VAL A 146 -2.39 13.08 -1.86
N VAL A 147 -2.18 12.81 -0.57
CA VAL A 147 -0.93 13.20 0.11
C VAL A 147 0.10 12.13 -0.17
N LEU A 148 1.21 12.51 -0.79
CA LEU A 148 2.39 11.68 -0.93
C LEU A 148 3.39 12.11 0.15
N ASP A 149 3.60 11.26 1.16
CA ASP A 149 4.46 11.55 2.30
C ASP A 149 5.74 10.72 2.23
N LEU A 150 6.87 11.38 2.00
CA LEU A 150 8.18 10.77 1.95
C LEU A 150 8.84 10.68 3.33
N SER A 151 8.27 11.32 4.35
CA SER A 151 8.80 11.26 5.72
C SER A 151 8.38 9.98 6.46
N GLN A 152 7.34 9.29 5.97
CA GLN A 152 6.85 8.07 6.61
C GLN A 152 7.87 6.93 6.54
N GLY A 153 7.93 6.17 7.62
CA GLY A 153 8.72 4.97 7.77
C GLY A 153 8.22 4.15 8.95
N ILE A 154 8.49 2.86 8.96
CA ILE A 154 8.07 1.93 10.01
C ILE A 154 9.24 1.68 10.97
N GLY A 155 9.01 1.83 12.26
CA GLY A 155 9.95 1.44 13.31
C GLY A 155 11.30 2.15 13.24
N TRP A 156 12.31 1.47 12.71
CA TRP A 156 13.67 1.98 12.63
C TRP A 156 13.96 2.79 11.37
N ASP A 157 13.11 2.68 10.34
CA ASP A 157 13.29 3.45 9.11
C ASP A 157 13.21 4.95 9.40
N LYS A 158 14.25 5.66 9.03
CA LYS A 158 14.34 7.12 9.16
C LYS A 158 14.84 7.72 7.86
N MET A 159 14.02 8.56 7.25
CA MET A 159 14.43 9.31 6.06
C MET A 159 15.66 10.15 6.35
N THR A 160 16.67 10.05 5.49
CA THR A 160 17.90 10.83 5.54
C THR A 160 17.95 11.90 4.46
N ALA A 161 17.33 11.64 3.32
CA ALA A 161 17.15 12.61 2.24
C ALA A 161 15.96 12.20 1.36
N CYS A 162 15.30 13.17 0.78
CA CYS A 162 14.28 12.93 -0.24
C CYS A 162 14.27 14.04 -1.28
N SER A 163 13.75 13.72 -2.45
CA SER A 163 13.44 14.70 -3.49
C SER A 163 12.16 14.29 -4.20
N MET A 164 11.43 15.29 -4.68
CA MET A 164 10.22 15.10 -5.47
C MET A 164 10.13 16.18 -6.52
N LYS A 165 9.76 15.82 -7.74
CA LYS A 165 9.57 16.73 -8.86
C LYS A 165 8.39 16.28 -9.70
N GLN A 166 7.55 17.22 -10.10
CA GLN A 166 6.55 16.96 -11.12
C GLN A 166 7.20 16.95 -12.51
N GLU A 167 6.85 15.96 -13.32
CA GLU A 167 7.20 15.88 -14.74
C GLU A 167 5.93 15.76 -15.58
N GLY A 168 5.72 16.74 -16.47
CA GLY A 168 4.47 16.83 -17.22
C GLY A 168 3.28 17.23 -16.34
N GLN A 169 2.09 16.77 -16.72
CA GLN A 169 0.84 17.17 -16.04
C GLN A 169 0.44 16.23 -14.90
N ASN A 170 0.80 14.97 -14.96
CA ASN A 170 0.26 13.93 -14.08
C ASN A 170 1.32 12.96 -13.53
N THR A 171 2.59 13.26 -13.67
CA THR A 171 3.68 12.40 -13.21
C THR A 171 4.49 13.09 -12.12
N VAL A 172 4.82 12.36 -11.07
CA VAL A 172 5.78 12.74 -10.05
C VAL A 172 6.92 11.75 -10.04
N VAL A 173 8.15 12.24 -10.09
CA VAL A 173 9.36 11.44 -9.92
C VAL A 173 10.04 11.86 -8.62
N GLY A 174 10.68 10.91 -7.94
CA GLY A 174 11.33 11.25 -6.70
C GLY A 174 12.30 10.18 -6.20
N THR A 175 12.96 10.55 -5.12
CA THR A 175 13.86 9.69 -4.38
C THR A 175 13.53 9.76 -2.90
N ARG A 176 13.72 8.66 -2.20
CA ARG A 176 13.71 8.58 -0.76
C ARG A 176 14.89 7.76 -0.29
N PHE A 177 15.76 8.36 0.48
CA PHE A 177 16.89 7.69 1.11
C PHE A 177 16.62 7.58 2.61
N SER A 178 16.95 6.45 3.18
CA SER A 178 16.69 6.19 4.59
C SER A 178 17.77 5.31 5.21
N THR A 179 17.77 5.28 6.52
CA THR A 179 18.55 4.38 7.35
C THR A 179 17.62 3.71 8.35
N GLY A 180 17.86 2.45 8.61
CA GLY A 180 17.09 1.64 9.54
C GLY A 180 17.85 0.37 9.87
N TRP A 181 17.22 -0.76 9.74
CA TRP A 181 17.91 -2.05 9.76
C TRP A 181 18.92 -2.16 8.62
N ALA A 182 18.53 -1.80 7.40
CA ALA A 182 19.48 -1.51 6.35
C ALA A 182 20.04 -0.09 6.53
N LYS A 183 21.37 0.06 6.56
CA LYS A 183 22.02 1.33 6.89
C LYS A 183 21.96 2.37 5.78
N ASP A 184 21.80 1.96 4.54
CA ASP A 184 21.73 2.83 3.35
C ASP A 184 20.67 2.24 2.41
N GLN A 185 19.47 2.76 2.50
CA GLN A 185 18.37 2.41 1.61
C GLN A 185 18.15 3.55 0.64
N ARG A 186 18.03 3.25 -0.65
CA ARG A 186 17.84 4.23 -1.71
C ARG A 186 16.71 3.79 -2.62
N VAL A 187 15.57 4.45 -2.49
CA VAL A 187 14.40 4.20 -3.31
C VAL A 187 14.23 5.31 -4.32
N PHE A 188 14.02 4.93 -5.56
CA PHE A 188 13.66 5.81 -6.68
C PHE A 188 12.27 5.41 -7.14
N PHE A 189 11.41 6.37 -7.37
CA PHE A 189 10.03 6.09 -7.75
C PHE A 189 9.52 7.01 -8.84
N VAL A 190 8.54 6.52 -9.56
CA VAL A 190 7.70 7.28 -10.47
C VAL A 190 6.25 7.00 -10.06
N ALA A 191 5.47 8.05 -9.86
CA ALA A 191 4.03 7.98 -9.62
C ALA A 191 3.31 8.68 -10.77
N GLU A 192 2.46 7.93 -11.48
CA GLU A 192 1.64 8.45 -12.57
C GLU A 192 0.17 8.48 -12.14
N PHE A 193 -0.46 9.63 -12.26
CA PHE A 193 -1.86 9.84 -11.89
C PHE A 193 -2.73 9.87 -13.14
N SER A 194 -3.94 9.34 -13.05
CA SER A 194 -4.93 9.37 -14.15
C SER A 194 -5.49 10.75 -14.44
N GLN A 195 -5.31 11.70 -13.50
CA GLN A 195 -5.75 13.08 -13.61
C GLN A 195 -4.57 14.05 -13.50
N PRO A 196 -4.64 15.23 -14.14
CA PRO A 196 -3.61 16.23 -13.98
C PRO A 196 -3.46 16.69 -12.53
N ILE A 197 -2.22 16.91 -12.11
CA ILE A 197 -1.88 17.47 -10.80
C ILE A 197 -2.10 18.97 -10.86
N THR A 198 -3.10 19.47 -10.14
CA THR A 198 -3.51 20.88 -10.17
C THR A 198 -2.90 21.72 -9.05
N HIS A 199 -2.41 21.08 -7.98
CA HIS A 199 -1.83 21.77 -6.83
C HIS A 199 -0.77 20.90 -6.16
N GLN A 200 0.34 21.52 -5.76
CA GLN A 200 1.39 20.90 -4.96
C GLN A 200 1.75 21.80 -3.79
N VAL A 201 1.93 21.19 -2.62
CA VAL A 201 2.58 21.80 -1.46
C VAL A 201 3.78 20.92 -1.13
N MET A 202 4.97 21.48 -1.25
CA MET A 202 6.22 20.79 -0.88
C MET A 202 6.76 21.35 0.42
#